data_0c174534f274d006696f046fe24325ec
#
_entry.id   0c174534f274d006696f046fe24325ec
#
_cell.length_a   1.000
_cell.length_b   1.000
_cell.length_c   1.000
_cell.angle_alpha   90.00
_cell.angle_beta   90.00
_cell.angle_gamma   90.00
#
_symmetry.space_group_name_H-M   'P 1'
#
loop_
_entity.id
_entity.type
_entity.pdbx_description
1 polymer ?
#
loop_
_entity_poly.entity_id
_entity_poly.type
_entity_poly.pdbx_seq_one_letter_code
_entity_poly.pdbx_strand_id
1 'polypeptide(L)'
;VHSLDFDSDQRFDAAAPERGNGGWVEYLKGTAWALTQAAVPIGGWEGVIAGDVPVGAGLSSSAALELATARALVAAAEGAWDPPRMARLAQRAENEWVGVQCGIMDQMISAVGEPGHAVLIDCRTLDTRPVPLPGDALVVILDTGTRRELADSAYNERRSQCEAAAAHFGVPA
;
A
#
# COMPACT_ATOMS: atom_id res chain seq x y z
N VAL A 1 -11.33 2.17 15.27
CA VAL A 1 -11.11 3.10 14.17
C VAL A 1 -12.40 3.27 13.39
N HIS A 2 -12.81 4.52 13.15
CA HIS A 2 -13.95 4.88 12.30
C HIS A 2 -13.46 5.31 10.92
N SER A 3 -14.04 4.80 9.84
CA SER A 3 -13.77 5.27 8.49
C SER A 3 -14.90 6.19 8.02
N LEU A 4 -14.56 7.42 7.60
CA LEU A 4 -15.52 8.33 6.99
C LEU A 4 -15.92 7.89 5.59
N ASP A 5 -15.03 7.23 4.85
CA ASP A 5 -15.29 6.77 3.48
C ASP A 5 -16.29 5.61 3.42
N PHE A 6 -16.30 4.78 4.45
CA PHE A 6 -17.17 3.59 4.55
C PHE A 6 -18.25 3.72 5.62
N ASP A 7 -18.30 4.84 6.36
CA ASP A 7 -19.23 5.11 7.47
C ASP A 7 -19.35 3.90 8.41
N SER A 8 -18.20 3.38 8.87
CA SER A 8 -18.17 2.16 9.68
C SER A 8 -17.06 2.15 10.71
N ASP A 9 -17.38 1.57 11.86
CA ASP A 9 -16.45 1.34 12.96
C ASP A 9 -15.83 -0.05 12.86
N GLN A 10 -14.52 -0.13 13.11
CA GLN A 10 -13.78 -1.38 13.19
C GLN A 10 -12.86 -1.40 14.41
N ARG A 11 -12.75 -2.56 15.03
CA ARG A 11 -11.86 -2.80 16.18
C ARG A 11 -11.17 -4.14 16.02
N PHE A 12 -9.86 -4.17 16.25
CA PHE A 12 -9.07 -5.40 16.24
C PHE A 12 -7.85 -5.25 17.16
N ASP A 13 -7.25 -6.37 17.54
CA ASP A 13 -5.97 -6.38 18.27
C ASP A 13 -4.83 -6.18 17.26
N ALA A 14 -4.13 -5.04 17.34
CA ALA A 14 -3.02 -4.75 16.44
C ALA A 14 -1.80 -5.65 16.67
N ALA A 15 -1.61 -6.17 17.88
CA ALA A 15 -0.49 -7.05 18.20
C ALA A 15 -0.71 -8.50 17.70
N ALA A 16 -1.97 -8.92 17.61
CA ALA A 16 -2.37 -10.26 17.16
C ALA A 16 -3.61 -10.18 16.25
N PRO A 17 -3.51 -9.53 15.07
CA PRO A 17 -4.67 -9.40 14.19
C PRO A 17 -5.08 -10.76 13.62
N GLU A 18 -6.39 -10.98 13.54
CA GLU A 18 -6.97 -12.16 12.92
C GLU A 18 -7.58 -11.80 11.57
N ARG A 19 -7.39 -12.66 10.57
CA ARG A 19 -8.03 -12.48 9.26
C ARG A 19 -9.54 -12.53 9.40
N GLY A 20 -10.21 -11.59 8.75
CA GLY A 20 -11.66 -11.53 8.66
C GLY A 20 -12.18 -11.95 7.28
N ASN A 21 -13.39 -11.51 6.99
CA ASN A 21 -14.10 -11.87 5.77
C ASN A 21 -13.94 -10.81 4.64
N GLY A 22 -12.89 -10.00 4.71
CA GLY A 22 -12.63 -8.94 3.72
C GLY A 22 -13.04 -7.54 4.18
N GLY A 23 -13.01 -6.60 3.24
CA GLY A 23 -13.30 -5.19 3.46
C GLY A 23 -12.05 -4.35 3.78
N TRP A 24 -12.26 -3.06 3.92
CA TRP A 24 -11.17 -2.09 4.10
C TRP A 24 -10.31 -2.34 5.35
N VAL A 25 -10.89 -2.92 6.39
CA VAL A 25 -10.17 -3.22 7.64
C VAL A 25 -9.06 -4.26 7.46
N GLU A 26 -9.15 -5.11 6.44
CA GLU A 26 -8.10 -6.12 6.19
C GLU A 26 -6.77 -5.48 5.78
N TYR A 27 -6.78 -4.32 5.15
CA TYR A 27 -5.56 -3.54 4.87
C TYR A 27 -4.90 -3.04 6.16
N LEU A 28 -5.69 -2.62 7.16
CA LEU A 28 -5.17 -2.20 8.46
C LEU A 28 -4.59 -3.38 9.23
N LYS A 29 -5.34 -4.49 9.28
CA LYS A 29 -4.91 -5.72 9.96
C LYS A 29 -3.66 -6.32 9.31
N GLY A 30 -3.63 -6.38 7.98
CA GLY A 30 -2.46 -6.84 7.22
C GLY A 30 -1.22 -5.99 7.49
N THR A 31 -1.39 -4.66 7.55
CA THR A 31 -0.31 -3.75 7.90
C THR A 31 0.21 -3.99 9.33
N ALA A 32 -0.68 -4.11 10.31
CA ALA A 32 -0.31 -4.43 11.69
C ALA A 32 0.42 -5.77 11.78
N TRP A 33 -0.08 -6.79 11.08
CA TRP A 33 0.55 -8.10 10.97
C TRP A 33 1.96 -8.02 10.38
N ALA A 34 2.14 -7.33 9.24
CA ALA A 34 3.43 -7.22 8.58
C ALA A 34 4.47 -6.50 9.45
N LEU A 35 4.06 -5.44 10.14
CA LEU A 35 4.90 -4.73 11.10
C LEU A 35 5.32 -5.63 12.27
N THR A 36 4.37 -6.35 12.87
CA THR A 36 4.63 -7.28 13.97
C THR A 36 5.58 -8.40 13.55
N GLN A 37 5.38 -9.01 12.38
CA GLN A 37 6.27 -10.05 11.84
C GLN A 37 7.69 -9.55 11.57
N ALA A 38 7.85 -8.25 11.30
CA ALA A 38 9.15 -7.61 11.10
C ALA A 38 9.76 -7.04 12.40
N ALA A 39 9.17 -7.36 13.56
CA ALA A 39 9.55 -6.85 14.87
C ALA A 39 9.65 -5.31 14.93
N VAL A 40 8.78 -4.62 14.18
CA VAL A 40 8.63 -3.17 14.27
C VAL A 40 7.77 -2.87 15.49
N PRO A 41 8.22 -1.99 16.41
CA PRO A 41 7.38 -1.55 17.51
C PRO A 41 6.10 -0.86 17.00
N ILE A 42 4.96 -1.30 17.48
CA ILE A 42 3.66 -0.71 17.17
C ILE A 42 2.88 -0.47 18.46
N GLY A 43 2.06 0.58 18.46
CA GLY A 43 1.12 0.91 19.54
C GLY A 43 -0.33 0.89 19.05
N GLY A 44 -1.25 0.65 19.97
CA GLY A 44 -2.67 0.80 19.68
C GLY A 44 -3.04 2.28 19.57
N TRP A 45 -4.03 2.58 18.73
CA TRP A 45 -4.59 3.92 18.60
C TRP A 45 -6.11 3.87 18.36
N GLU A 46 -6.76 4.96 18.67
CA GLU A 46 -8.18 5.17 18.39
C GLU A 46 -8.33 6.49 17.63
N GLY A 47 -9.14 6.48 16.57
CA GLY A 47 -9.29 7.67 15.75
C GLY A 47 -10.15 7.45 14.51
N VAL A 48 -10.06 8.41 13.60
CA VAL A 48 -10.82 8.47 12.35
C VAL A 48 -9.86 8.37 11.17
N ILE A 49 -10.26 7.63 10.16
CA ILE A 49 -9.59 7.56 8.85
C ILE A 49 -10.49 8.24 7.82
N ALA A 50 -9.87 9.07 6.99
CA ALA A 50 -10.47 9.67 5.81
C ALA A 50 -9.42 9.73 4.69
N GLY A 51 -9.85 9.59 3.44
CA GLY A 51 -8.94 9.62 2.29
C GLY A 51 -9.47 10.49 1.15
N ASP A 52 -8.58 11.31 0.57
CA ASP A 52 -8.87 12.06 -0.66
C ASP A 52 -8.59 11.24 -1.92
N VAL A 53 -7.94 10.07 -1.77
CA VAL A 53 -7.63 9.18 -2.89
C VAL A 53 -8.86 8.35 -3.22
N PRO A 54 -9.45 8.48 -4.43
CA PRO A 54 -10.66 7.77 -4.79
C PRO A 54 -10.50 6.25 -4.71
N VAL A 55 -11.37 5.60 -3.94
CA VAL A 55 -11.34 4.16 -3.76
C VAL A 55 -11.69 3.43 -5.07
N GLY A 56 -10.87 2.46 -5.46
CA GLY A 56 -11.09 1.63 -6.65
C GLY A 56 -10.87 2.33 -8.00
N ALA A 57 -10.37 3.57 -8.01
CA ALA A 57 -10.09 4.32 -9.24
C ALA A 57 -8.69 4.05 -9.83
N GLY A 58 -7.90 3.16 -9.25
CA GLY A 58 -6.54 2.85 -9.72
C GLY A 58 -5.50 3.90 -9.34
N LEU A 59 -5.77 4.68 -8.28
CA LEU A 59 -4.90 5.72 -7.76
C LEU A 59 -4.22 5.32 -6.44
N SER A 60 -4.03 4.03 -6.22
CA SER A 60 -3.27 3.49 -5.08
C SER A 60 -3.89 3.80 -3.70
N SER A 61 -5.24 3.81 -3.60
CA SER A 61 -5.92 4.05 -2.32
C SER A 61 -5.59 3.00 -1.25
N SER A 62 -5.33 1.74 -1.64
CA SER A 62 -4.87 0.67 -0.73
C SER A 62 -3.52 1.02 -0.11
N ALA A 63 -2.53 1.34 -0.93
CA ALA A 63 -1.20 1.71 -0.46
C ALA A 63 -1.22 2.95 0.44
N ALA A 64 -2.03 3.96 0.09
CA ALA A 64 -2.21 5.15 0.93
C ALA A 64 -2.77 4.78 2.32
N LEU A 65 -3.79 3.91 2.38
CA LEU A 65 -4.38 3.43 3.62
C LEU A 65 -3.38 2.60 4.46
N GLU A 66 -2.63 1.72 3.81
CA GLU A 66 -1.58 0.90 4.44
C GLU A 66 -0.49 1.76 5.06
N LEU A 67 0.05 2.73 4.32
CA LEU A 67 1.11 3.60 4.81
C LEU A 67 0.61 4.55 5.92
N ALA A 68 -0.60 5.09 5.82
CA ALA A 68 -1.23 5.88 6.88
C ALA A 68 -1.41 5.06 8.16
N THR A 69 -1.87 3.81 8.03
CA THR A 69 -2.00 2.86 9.14
C THR A 69 -0.65 2.53 9.77
N ALA A 70 0.35 2.20 8.96
CA ALA A 70 1.71 1.94 9.44
C ALA A 70 2.25 3.15 10.21
N ARG A 71 2.04 4.37 9.68
CA ARG A 71 2.48 5.61 10.33
C ARG A 71 1.82 5.80 11.69
N ALA A 72 0.51 5.58 11.79
CA ALA A 72 -0.23 5.71 13.05
C ALA A 72 0.25 4.68 14.09
N LEU A 73 0.37 3.41 13.71
CA LEU A 73 0.81 2.32 14.60
C LEU A 73 2.25 2.53 15.11
N VAL A 74 3.18 2.91 14.23
CA VAL A 74 4.58 3.18 14.57
C VAL A 74 4.69 4.43 15.44
N ALA A 75 3.96 5.50 15.11
CA ALA A 75 3.96 6.73 15.91
C ALA A 75 3.39 6.50 17.32
N ALA A 76 2.35 5.67 17.46
CA ALA A 76 1.78 5.33 18.76
C ALA A 76 2.75 4.56 19.68
N ALA A 77 3.78 3.95 19.11
CA ALA A 77 4.88 3.29 19.85
C ALA A 77 6.17 4.14 19.91
N GLU A 78 6.10 5.42 19.50
CA GLU A 78 7.28 6.31 19.36
C GLU A 78 8.41 5.67 18.52
N GLY A 79 8.04 4.81 17.57
CA GLY A 79 8.98 4.05 16.75
C GLY A 79 9.63 4.89 15.65
N ALA A 80 10.80 4.44 15.20
CA ALA A 80 11.51 5.06 14.08
C ALA A 80 10.78 4.79 12.75
N TRP A 81 10.76 5.80 11.89
CA TRP A 81 10.14 5.72 10.57
C TRP A 81 11.20 5.62 9.47
N ASP A 82 11.18 4.51 8.75
CA ASP A 82 12.02 4.26 7.56
C ASP A 82 11.09 4.05 6.36
N PRO A 83 10.89 5.09 5.50
CA PRO A 83 9.91 5.03 4.42
C PRO A 83 10.07 3.84 3.48
N PRO A 84 11.27 3.52 2.93
CA PRO A 84 11.45 2.36 2.06
C PRO A 84 11.15 1.02 2.76
N ARG A 85 11.50 0.90 4.04
CA ARG A 85 11.16 -0.30 4.83
C ARG A 85 9.65 -0.42 5.03
N MET A 86 8.97 0.69 5.34
CA MET A 86 7.52 0.70 5.52
C MET A 86 6.80 0.35 4.22
N ALA A 87 7.26 0.86 3.07
CA ALA A 87 6.72 0.50 1.77
C ALA A 87 6.77 -1.01 1.50
N ARG A 88 7.92 -1.65 1.80
CA ARG A 88 8.05 -3.12 1.67
C ARG A 88 7.12 -3.89 2.59
N LEU A 89 6.92 -3.42 3.81
CA LEU A 89 6.02 -4.06 4.77
C LEU A 89 4.55 -3.88 4.39
N ALA A 90 4.18 -2.73 3.86
CA ALA A 90 2.85 -2.49 3.30
C ALA A 90 2.59 -3.38 2.08
N GLN A 91 3.51 -3.46 1.12
CA GLN A 91 3.41 -4.41 0.00
C GLN A 91 3.26 -5.86 0.48
N ARG A 92 4.03 -6.25 1.50
CA ARG A 92 3.91 -7.58 2.09
C ARG A 92 2.52 -7.82 2.69
N ALA A 93 1.95 -6.81 3.34
CA ALA A 93 0.58 -6.87 3.86
C ALA A 93 -0.43 -7.10 2.73
N GLU A 94 -0.33 -6.37 1.63
CA GLU A 94 -1.22 -6.52 0.49
C GLU A 94 -1.06 -7.89 -0.18
N ASN A 95 0.17 -8.35 -0.41
CA ASN A 95 0.45 -9.61 -1.09
C ASN A 95 0.10 -10.84 -0.23
N GLU A 96 0.54 -10.87 1.04
CA GLU A 96 0.44 -12.07 1.88
C GLU A 96 -0.84 -12.09 2.73
N TRP A 97 -1.38 -10.93 3.12
CA TRP A 97 -2.58 -10.86 3.95
C TRP A 97 -3.84 -10.64 3.12
N VAL A 98 -3.87 -9.61 2.29
CA VAL A 98 -5.04 -9.30 1.45
C VAL A 98 -5.14 -10.26 0.26
N GLY A 99 -4.01 -10.67 -0.31
CA GLY A 99 -3.91 -11.64 -1.41
C GLY A 99 -3.80 -11.03 -2.80
N VAL A 100 -3.57 -9.71 -2.89
CA VAL A 100 -3.32 -9.00 -4.15
C VAL A 100 -1.83 -8.96 -4.43
N GLN A 101 -1.38 -9.60 -5.50
CA GLN A 101 0.05 -9.74 -5.84
C GLN A 101 0.62 -8.47 -6.50
N CYS A 102 0.47 -7.31 -5.85
CA CYS A 102 0.92 -6.02 -6.37
C CYS A 102 2.46 -5.88 -6.43
N GLY A 103 2.93 -4.97 -7.31
CA GLY A 103 4.31 -4.50 -7.31
C GLY A 103 4.55 -3.47 -6.19
N ILE A 104 5.81 -3.03 -6.03
CA ILE A 104 6.21 -2.10 -4.95
C ILE A 104 5.88 -0.63 -5.23
N MET A 105 5.53 -0.28 -6.47
CA MET A 105 5.48 1.11 -6.93
C MET A 105 4.53 1.97 -6.08
N ASP A 106 3.34 1.48 -5.82
CA ASP A 106 2.26 2.21 -5.14
C ASP A 106 2.62 2.49 -3.68
N GLN A 107 3.13 1.49 -2.97
CA GLN A 107 3.58 1.67 -1.60
C GLN A 107 4.84 2.55 -1.52
N MET A 108 5.75 2.41 -2.49
CA MET A 108 6.97 3.21 -2.49
C MET A 108 6.65 4.69 -2.69
N ILE A 109 5.84 5.04 -3.70
CA ILE A 109 5.47 6.45 -3.94
C ILE A 109 4.67 7.04 -2.76
N SER A 110 3.80 6.25 -2.13
CA SER A 110 3.06 6.70 -0.93
C SER A 110 3.97 6.94 0.27
N ALA A 111 5.11 6.24 0.36
CA ALA A 111 6.06 6.38 1.46
C ALA A 111 7.09 7.49 1.27
N VAL A 112 7.59 7.71 0.04
CA VAL A 112 8.73 8.61 -0.25
C VAL A 112 8.37 9.79 -1.16
N GLY A 113 7.12 9.90 -1.60
CA GLY A 113 6.67 10.97 -2.49
C GLY A 113 6.83 12.36 -1.87
N GLU A 114 7.23 13.33 -2.68
CA GLU A 114 7.39 14.72 -2.29
C GLU A 114 6.50 15.62 -3.17
N PRO A 115 5.90 16.68 -2.61
CA PRO A 115 5.12 17.63 -3.41
C PRO A 115 5.92 18.22 -4.55
N GLY A 116 5.31 18.32 -5.73
CA GLY A 116 5.95 18.88 -6.93
C GLY A 116 6.99 17.99 -7.60
N HIS A 117 7.13 16.74 -7.19
CA HIS A 117 8.06 15.78 -7.75
C HIS A 117 7.36 14.49 -8.19
N ALA A 118 7.83 13.93 -9.30
CA ALA A 118 7.68 12.50 -9.57
C ALA A 118 8.83 11.74 -8.88
N VAL A 119 8.66 10.44 -8.66
CA VAL A 119 9.73 9.60 -8.12
C VAL A 119 10.13 8.57 -9.17
N LEU A 120 11.40 8.58 -9.56
CA LEU A 120 11.98 7.48 -10.31
C LEU A 120 12.31 6.36 -9.32
N ILE A 121 11.79 5.18 -9.57
CA ILE A 121 11.97 3.99 -8.73
C ILE A 121 12.65 2.91 -9.56
N ASP A 122 13.80 2.43 -9.12
CA ASP A 122 14.32 1.14 -9.59
C ASP A 122 13.67 0.02 -8.79
N CYS A 123 12.71 -0.67 -9.40
CA CYS A 123 11.92 -1.72 -8.70
C CYS A 123 12.75 -2.96 -8.34
N ARG A 124 13.99 -3.06 -8.77
CA ARG A 124 14.90 -4.17 -8.43
C ARG A 124 15.77 -3.85 -7.22
N THR A 125 16.41 -2.67 -7.21
CA THR A 125 17.27 -2.21 -6.10
C THR A 125 16.49 -1.50 -5.02
N LEU A 126 15.30 -0.98 -5.37
CA LEU A 126 14.44 -0.08 -4.58
C LEU A 126 15.08 1.30 -4.35
N ASP A 127 16.08 1.64 -5.16
CA ASP A 127 16.62 3.00 -5.16
C ASP A 127 15.57 3.97 -5.71
N THR A 128 15.46 5.11 -5.05
CA THR A 128 14.50 6.15 -5.40
C THR A 128 15.20 7.47 -5.64
N ARG A 129 14.68 8.24 -6.60
CA ARG A 129 15.17 9.60 -6.89
C ARG A 129 14.01 10.52 -7.20
N PRO A 130 13.83 11.64 -6.46
CA PRO A 130 12.85 12.65 -6.81
C PRO A 130 13.24 13.34 -8.12
N VAL A 131 12.26 13.60 -8.96
CA VAL A 131 12.38 14.28 -10.25
C VAL A 131 11.40 15.44 -10.24
N PRO A 132 11.88 16.70 -10.26
CA PRO A 132 11.00 17.86 -10.26
C PRO A 132 10.01 17.83 -11.43
N LEU A 133 8.75 18.08 -11.15
CA LEU A 133 7.74 18.28 -12.21
C LEU A 133 7.88 19.69 -12.78
N PRO A 134 7.71 19.87 -14.10
CA PRO A 134 7.70 21.19 -14.72
C PRO A 134 6.59 22.06 -14.09
N GLY A 135 6.93 23.29 -13.72
CA GLY A 135 6.00 24.20 -13.04
C GLY A 135 4.85 24.71 -13.93
N ASP A 136 4.95 24.51 -15.22
CA ASP A 136 3.96 24.86 -16.26
C ASP A 136 3.15 23.64 -16.75
N ALA A 137 3.36 22.45 -16.16
CA ALA A 137 2.65 21.23 -16.49
C ALA A 137 1.58 20.90 -15.45
N LEU A 138 0.47 20.35 -15.92
CA LEU A 138 -0.60 19.80 -15.11
C LEU A 138 -0.73 18.30 -15.35
N VAL A 139 -0.87 17.54 -14.28
CA VAL A 139 -1.28 16.14 -14.35
C VAL A 139 -2.81 16.10 -14.26
N VAL A 140 -3.46 15.66 -15.33
CA VAL A 140 -4.93 15.54 -15.39
C VAL A 140 -5.30 14.08 -15.22
N ILE A 141 -6.11 13.79 -14.21
CA ILE A 141 -6.64 12.46 -13.93
C ILE A 141 -8.04 12.36 -14.51
N LEU A 142 -8.26 11.42 -15.43
CA LEU A 142 -9.54 11.15 -16.05
C LEU A 142 -10.05 9.78 -15.56
N ASP A 143 -10.98 9.80 -14.60
CA ASP A 143 -11.65 8.59 -14.13
C ASP A 143 -12.72 8.14 -15.15
N THR A 144 -12.56 6.93 -15.68
CA THR A 144 -13.52 6.34 -16.63
C THR A 144 -14.79 5.81 -15.95
N GLY A 145 -14.86 5.85 -14.63
CA GLY A 145 -15.97 5.30 -13.86
C GLY A 145 -15.98 3.77 -13.76
N THR A 146 -15.04 3.08 -14.39
CA THR A 146 -14.91 1.62 -14.29
C THR A 146 -14.29 1.27 -12.95
N ARG A 147 -14.97 0.44 -12.15
CA ARG A 147 -14.45 -0.07 -10.87
C ARG A 147 -13.87 -1.47 -11.04
N ARG A 148 -12.79 -1.74 -10.31
CA ARG A 148 -11.98 -2.96 -10.46
C ARG A 148 -12.47 -4.09 -9.54
N GLU A 149 -13.69 -4.57 -9.69
CA GLU A 149 -14.17 -5.73 -8.91
C GLU A 149 -13.52 -7.07 -9.32
N LEU A 150 -12.95 -7.14 -10.54
CA LEU A 150 -12.26 -8.32 -11.08
C LEU A 150 -10.78 -8.08 -11.38
N ALA A 151 -10.23 -6.92 -11.04
CA ALA A 151 -8.86 -6.54 -11.39
C ALA A 151 -7.82 -7.40 -10.65
N ASP A 152 -8.12 -7.86 -9.45
CA ASP A 152 -7.21 -8.66 -8.64
C ASP A 152 -6.87 -9.98 -9.35
N SER A 153 -7.84 -10.64 -9.96
CA SER A 153 -7.60 -11.87 -10.74
C SER A 153 -6.77 -11.60 -12.01
N ALA A 154 -7.06 -10.52 -12.74
CA ALA A 154 -6.33 -10.15 -13.96
C ALA A 154 -4.89 -9.69 -13.65
N TYR A 155 -4.67 -8.99 -12.55
CA TYR A 155 -3.34 -8.59 -12.10
C TYR A 155 -2.51 -9.83 -11.72
N ASN A 156 -3.05 -10.71 -10.90
CA ASN A 156 -2.40 -11.95 -10.48
C ASN A 156 -2.08 -12.87 -11.69
N GLU A 157 -2.99 -12.94 -12.66
CA GLU A 157 -2.73 -13.66 -13.93
C GLU A 157 -1.56 -13.06 -14.69
N ARG A 158 -1.51 -11.74 -14.86
CA ARG A 158 -0.39 -11.04 -15.50
C ARG A 158 0.92 -11.28 -14.77
N ARG A 159 0.91 -11.25 -13.47
CA ARG A 159 2.08 -11.54 -12.65
C ARG A 159 2.60 -12.95 -12.94
N SER A 160 1.75 -13.96 -12.91
CA SER A 160 2.10 -15.33 -13.20
C SER A 160 2.66 -15.50 -14.61
N GLN A 161 2.09 -14.80 -15.61
CA GLN A 161 2.60 -14.80 -17.00
C GLN A 161 4.00 -14.20 -17.08
N CYS A 162 4.28 -13.10 -16.38
CA CYS A 162 5.60 -12.48 -16.33
C CYS A 162 6.63 -13.41 -15.68
N GLU A 163 6.27 -14.05 -14.56
CA GLU A 163 7.13 -15.01 -13.87
C GLU A 163 7.45 -16.24 -14.73
N ALA A 164 6.45 -16.77 -15.45
CA ALA A 164 6.65 -17.86 -16.38
C ALA A 164 7.58 -17.47 -17.56
N ALA A 165 7.41 -16.26 -18.10
CA ALA A 165 8.28 -15.75 -19.15
C ALA A 165 9.72 -15.54 -18.65
N ALA A 166 9.90 -14.95 -17.48
CA ALA A 166 11.21 -14.77 -16.86
C ALA A 166 11.91 -16.10 -16.63
N ALA A 167 11.19 -17.10 -16.11
CA ALA A 167 11.71 -18.46 -15.93
C ALA A 167 12.11 -19.11 -17.25
N HIS A 168 11.33 -18.92 -18.32
CA HIS A 168 11.65 -19.45 -19.65
C HIS A 168 12.96 -18.86 -20.20
N PHE A 169 13.20 -17.57 -19.97
CA PHE A 169 14.44 -16.90 -20.43
C PHE A 169 15.59 -16.98 -19.42
N GLY A 170 15.40 -17.59 -18.24
CA GLY A 170 16.42 -17.71 -17.21
C GLY A 170 16.84 -16.38 -16.61
N VAL A 171 15.93 -15.40 -16.55
CA VAL A 171 16.15 -14.05 -15.96
C VAL A 171 15.29 -13.87 -14.71
N PRO A 172 15.71 -13.02 -13.76
CA PRO A 172 14.86 -12.66 -12.63
C PRO A 172 13.54 -11.97 -13.07
N ALA A 173 12.43 -12.32 -12.42
CA ALA A 173 11.13 -11.69 -12.66
C ALA A 173 11.04 -10.33 -11.96
#